data_942e0ac5ec51ca661572b2631e5623bf
#
_entry.id   942e0ac5ec51ca661572b2631e5623bf
#
_cell.length_a   1.000
_cell.length_b   1.000
_cell.length_c   1.000
_cell.angle_alpha   90.00
_cell.angle_beta   90.00
_cell.angle_gamma   90.00
#
_symmetry.space_group_name_H-M   'P 1'
#
loop_
_entity.id
_entity.type
_entity.pdbx_description
1 polymer ?
#
loop_
_entity_poly.entity_id
_entity_poly.type
_entity_poly.pdbx_seq_one_letter_code
_entity_poly.pdbx_strand_id
1 'polypeptide(L)'
;MRALGIILAGGNNNKMRELSNKRAVAAMPVAGSFRSIDFALSSMANSHIQKVAVLTQYNARSLNEHLSSSKWWDFGRKHGGLFVFSPTVTSDNSWWYRGTADAISQNLSWLKNSHEPYVVIASGDGVYKLDFNKVLEYHIAKRADVTVVCTDSKEADTSRFGVLKMNEDCRIEEFEEKPMVSSSNVISTGIYVIRRRQLIEMIERSAQEDRYDFVKDILIRYKNLKRIYGYKINTYWSNIATVDSYYRTNMDFLKPEVRDYFFGQYPGIYSKIDDLPPAKYNPGCTVKNSLVSSGCIINGQVENSVLFKKVYVGNNCVIKNSI
;
A
#
# COMPACT_ATOMS: atom_id res chain seq x y z
N MET A 1 19.87 -6.40 4.86
CA MET A 1 19.98 -7.07 3.52
C MET A 1 19.69 -6.07 2.42
N ARG A 2 20.16 -6.30 1.16
CA ARG A 2 19.88 -5.35 0.08
C ARG A 2 18.65 -5.79 -0.71
N ALA A 3 17.61 -4.97 -0.72
CA ALA A 3 16.44 -5.15 -1.55
C ALA A 3 16.06 -3.82 -2.20
N LEU A 4 15.37 -3.88 -3.32
CA LEU A 4 14.66 -2.73 -3.90
C LEU A 4 13.16 -2.88 -3.70
N GLY A 5 12.44 -1.77 -3.67
CA GLY A 5 10.99 -1.73 -3.52
C GLY A 5 10.29 -1.41 -4.84
N ILE A 6 9.14 -2.03 -5.05
CA ILE A 6 8.16 -1.64 -6.08
C ILE A 6 6.82 -1.44 -5.40
N ILE A 7 6.21 -0.27 -5.55
CA ILE A 7 4.87 0.01 -5.05
C ILE A 7 3.92 0.12 -6.23
N LEU A 8 2.91 -0.76 -6.27
CA LEU A 8 1.87 -0.76 -7.27
C LEU A 8 0.77 0.23 -6.86
N ALA A 9 0.68 1.35 -7.55
CA ALA A 9 -0.22 2.46 -7.25
C ALA A 9 -1.02 2.94 -8.46
N GLY A 10 -1.08 2.13 -9.52
CA GLY A 10 -1.70 2.49 -10.81
C GLY A 10 -3.12 1.99 -11.01
N GLY A 11 -3.70 1.25 -10.06
CA GLY A 11 -5.00 0.64 -10.21
C GLY A 11 -6.16 1.64 -10.29
N ASN A 12 -7.14 1.35 -11.17
CA ASN A 12 -8.46 2.00 -11.14
C ASN A 12 -9.38 1.18 -10.23
N ASN A 13 -9.99 1.84 -9.24
CA ASN A 13 -10.84 1.16 -8.27
C ASN A 13 -12.26 1.74 -8.23
N ASN A 14 -13.15 1.14 -9.01
CA ASN A 14 -14.55 1.54 -9.08
C ASN A 14 -15.32 1.35 -7.74
N LYS A 15 -14.79 0.54 -6.81
CA LYS A 15 -15.40 0.32 -5.49
C LYS A 15 -15.23 1.51 -4.54
N MET A 16 -14.33 2.45 -4.87
CA MET A 16 -14.18 3.73 -4.17
C MET A 16 -15.16 4.81 -4.68
N ARG A 17 -15.92 4.51 -5.72
CA ARG A 17 -16.94 5.40 -6.31
C ARG A 17 -16.37 6.81 -6.55
N GLU A 18 -17.12 7.85 -6.18
CA GLU A 18 -16.79 9.27 -6.38
C GLU A 18 -15.47 9.70 -5.73
N LEU A 19 -15.04 9.02 -4.66
CA LEU A 19 -13.78 9.33 -3.97
C LEU A 19 -12.55 9.14 -4.84
N SER A 20 -12.58 8.18 -5.78
CA SER A 20 -11.47 7.91 -6.70
C SER A 20 -11.57 8.60 -8.06
N ASN A 21 -12.65 9.36 -8.34
CA ASN A 21 -12.84 10.02 -9.64
C ASN A 21 -11.73 11.01 -10.03
N LYS A 22 -11.08 11.63 -9.04
CA LYS A 22 -10.04 12.65 -9.26
C LYS A 22 -8.72 12.33 -8.55
N ARG A 23 -8.63 11.21 -7.84
CA ARG A 23 -7.47 10.89 -7.00
C ARG A 23 -7.22 9.39 -6.99
N ALA A 24 -5.95 8.99 -7.17
CA ALA A 24 -5.52 7.60 -7.01
C ALA A 24 -5.78 7.12 -5.57
N VAL A 25 -6.16 5.84 -5.39
CA VAL A 25 -6.42 5.26 -4.07
C VAL A 25 -5.19 5.38 -3.17
N ALA A 26 -4.00 5.16 -3.70
CA ALA A 26 -2.74 5.32 -2.98
C ALA A 26 -2.50 6.75 -2.44
N ALA A 27 -3.20 7.77 -2.98
CA ALA A 27 -3.13 9.16 -2.52
C ALA A 27 -4.29 9.55 -1.59
N MET A 28 -5.16 8.62 -1.22
CA MET A 28 -6.27 8.89 -0.32
C MET A 28 -5.76 9.25 1.08
N PRO A 29 -6.30 10.29 1.72
CA PRO A 29 -5.89 10.67 3.05
C PRO A 29 -6.31 9.61 4.09
N VAL A 30 -5.44 9.35 5.06
CA VAL A 30 -5.64 8.40 6.15
C VAL A 30 -5.18 9.04 7.45
N ALA A 31 -5.87 8.75 8.55
CA ALA A 31 -5.52 9.22 9.90
C ALA A 31 -5.33 10.74 9.98
N GLY A 32 -6.08 11.50 9.21
CA GLY A 32 -6.08 12.96 9.19
C GLY A 32 -4.99 13.58 8.31
N SER A 33 -3.74 13.20 8.42
CA SER A 33 -2.62 13.90 7.76
C SER A 33 -1.79 13.08 6.80
N PHE A 34 -1.90 11.75 6.85
CA PHE A 34 -1.14 10.82 6.04
C PHE A 34 -1.88 10.48 4.74
N ARG A 35 -1.19 9.83 3.80
CA ARG A 35 -1.79 9.18 2.64
C ARG A 35 -1.51 7.69 2.69
N SER A 36 -2.34 6.87 2.07
CA SER A 36 -2.19 5.42 2.10
C SER A 36 -0.79 4.94 1.72
N ILE A 37 -0.19 5.53 0.68
CA ILE A 37 1.14 5.16 0.23
C ILE A 37 2.25 5.43 1.27
N ASP A 38 2.04 6.35 2.21
CA ASP A 38 3.03 6.72 3.23
C ASP A 38 3.39 5.54 4.14
N PHE A 39 2.45 4.63 4.37
CA PHE A 39 2.66 3.43 5.19
C PHE A 39 3.61 2.44 4.51
N ALA A 40 3.44 2.21 3.21
CA ALA A 40 4.33 1.37 2.43
C ALA A 40 5.74 2.00 2.31
N LEU A 41 5.82 3.29 1.98
CA LEU A 41 7.08 4.02 1.86
C LEU A 41 7.83 4.06 3.19
N SER A 42 7.14 4.33 4.30
CA SER A 42 7.75 4.35 5.63
C SER A 42 8.25 2.98 6.06
N SER A 43 7.50 1.92 5.79
CA SER A 43 7.93 0.54 6.08
C SER A 43 9.16 0.16 5.26
N MET A 44 9.25 0.60 3.99
CA MET A 44 10.46 0.40 3.15
C MET A 44 11.65 1.20 3.68
N ALA A 45 11.46 2.48 3.99
CA ALA A 45 12.50 3.35 4.53
C ALA A 45 13.06 2.81 5.86
N ASN A 46 12.17 2.43 6.78
CA ASN A 46 12.52 1.85 8.08
C ASN A 46 13.25 0.50 7.96
N SER A 47 13.03 -0.23 6.88
CA SER A 47 13.72 -1.47 6.55
C SER A 47 15.00 -1.27 5.73
N HIS A 48 15.46 -0.02 5.56
CA HIS A 48 16.64 0.35 4.77
C HIS A 48 16.58 -0.06 3.29
N ILE A 49 15.39 -0.17 2.72
CA ILE A 49 15.18 -0.32 1.29
C ILE A 49 15.30 1.08 0.67
N GLN A 50 16.48 1.41 0.15
CA GLN A 50 16.84 2.77 -0.27
C GLN A 50 16.42 3.11 -1.71
N LYS A 51 16.08 2.11 -2.53
CA LYS A 51 15.71 2.26 -3.93
C LYS A 51 14.30 1.75 -4.14
N VAL A 52 13.37 2.67 -4.40
CA VAL A 52 11.94 2.36 -4.50
C VAL A 52 11.36 2.96 -5.78
N ALA A 53 10.64 2.13 -6.54
CA ALA A 53 9.83 2.55 -7.69
C ALA A 53 8.35 2.55 -7.31
N VAL A 54 7.64 3.61 -7.66
CA VAL A 54 6.18 3.70 -7.55
C VAL A 54 5.61 3.69 -8.97
N LEU A 55 4.80 2.68 -9.28
CA LEU A 55 4.17 2.52 -10.59
C LEU A 55 2.78 3.15 -10.53
N THR A 56 2.60 4.28 -11.23
CA THR A 56 1.38 5.10 -11.20
C THR A 56 0.68 5.08 -12.55
N GLN A 57 -0.64 5.27 -12.57
CA GLN A 57 -1.40 5.36 -13.82
C GLN A 57 -2.65 6.23 -13.66
N TYR A 58 -3.75 5.70 -13.10
CA TYR A 58 -5.01 6.40 -12.98
C TYR A 58 -4.95 7.51 -11.92
N ASN A 59 -5.45 8.70 -12.29
CA ASN A 59 -5.59 9.86 -11.41
C ASN A 59 -4.34 10.20 -10.59
N ALA A 60 -3.16 9.97 -11.18
CA ALA A 60 -1.87 10.01 -10.50
C ALA A 60 -1.38 11.43 -10.14
N ARG A 61 -1.99 12.49 -10.67
CA ARG A 61 -1.50 13.88 -10.48
C ARG A 61 -1.24 14.21 -9.01
N SER A 62 -2.25 14.04 -8.17
CA SER A 62 -2.15 14.32 -6.72
C SER A 62 -1.17 13.39 -6.01
N LEU A 63 -1.00 12.13 -6.49
CA LEU A 63 0.00 11.20 -5.99
C LEU A 63 1.42 11.65 -6.37
N ASN A 64 1.65 11.98 -7.64
CA ASN A 64 2.95 12.44 -8.12
C ASN A 64 3.39 13.74 -7.43
N GLU A 65 2.44 14.66 -7.17
CA GLU A 65 2.67 15.86 -6.37
C GLU A 65 3.10 15.56 -4.93
N HIS A 66 2.51 14.55 -4.31
CA HIS A 66 2.89 14.08 -2.97
C HIS A 66 4.30 13.49 -2.97
N LEU A 67 4.64 12.72 -3.99
CA LEU A 67 5.91 12.02 -4.14
C LEU A 67 7.04 12.92 -4.71
N SER A 68 6.75 14.15 -5.07
CA SER A 68 7.70 15.07 -5.74
C SER A 68 8.98 15.35 -4.94
N SER A 69 8.95 15.13 -3.63
CA SER A 69 10.12 15.23 -2.77
C SER A 69 10.30 13.96 -1.95
N SER A 70 11.38 13.24 -2.22
CA SER A 70 11.72 11.98 -1.56
C SER A 70 12.31 12.15 -0.15
N LYS A 71 12.62 13.38 0.27
CA LYS A 71 13.29 13.70 1.55
C LYS A 71 12.50 13.24 2.78
N TRP A 72 11.17 13.21 2.68
CA TRP A 72 10.29 12.85 3.80
C TRP A 72 10.42 11.41 4.26
N TRP A 73 10.85 10.52 3.35
CA TRP A 73 11.10 9.09 3.62
C TRP A 73 12.59 8.72 3.54
N ASP A 74 13.50 9.72 3.53
CA ASP A 74 14.96 9.53 3.43
C ASP A 74 15.43 8.77 2.17
N PHE A 75 14.72 8.93 1.05
CA PHE A 75 15.13 8.35 -0.25
C PHE A 75 16.04 9.29 -1.07
N GLY A 76 16.41 10.44 -0.54
CA GLY A 76 17.24 11.45 -1.22
C GLY A 76 18.75 11.19 -1.19
N ARG A 77 19.21 9.97 -0.90
CA ARG A 77 20.64 9.64 -0.76
C ARG A 77 21.33 9.42 -2.10
N LYS A 78 22.66 9.52 -2.13
CA LYS A 78 23.50 9.35 -3.33
C LYS A 78 23.30 8.00 -4.03
N HIS A 79 23.05 6.93 -3.29
CA HIS A 79 22.85 5.58 -3.80
C HIS A 79 21.46 5.08 -3.43
N GLY A 80 20.47 5.49 -4.17
CA GLY A 80 19.08 5.13 -3.94
C GLY A 80 18.14 6.03 -4.71
N GLY A 81 16.94 6.21 -4.18
CA GLY A 81 15.98 7.16 -4.72
C GLY A 81 14.56 6.63 -4.73
N LEU A 82 13.63 7.57 -4.79
CA LEU A 82 12.23 7.34 -5.08
C LEU A 82 11.99 7.66 -6.56
N PHE A 83 11.62 6.65 -7.32
CA PHE A 83 11.34 6.74 -8.75
C PHE A 83 9.83 6.62 -8.97
N VAL A 84 9.24 7.53 -9.70
CA VAL A 84 7.82 7.48 -10.05
C VAL A 84 7.72 7.21 -11.55
N PHE A 85 7.15 6.07 -11.90
CA PHE A 85 6.97 5.65 -13.29
C PHE A 85 5.48 5.64 -13.65
N SER A 86 5.19 6.29 -14.75
CA SER A 86 3.88 6.26 -15.41
C SER A 86 4.03 5.60 -16.78
N PRO A 87 2.95 5.09 -17.38
CA PRO A 87 2.99 4.59 -18.75
C PRO A 87 3.60 5.64 -19.68
N THR A 88 4.53 5.20 -20.51
CA THR A 88 5.25 6.09 -21.45
C THR A 88 5.08 5.54 -22.86
N VAL A 89 4.74 6.42 -23.79
CA VAL A 89 4.70 6.10 -25.21
C VAL A 89 6.14 5.99 -25.73
N THR A 90 6.47 4.84 -26.31
CA THR A 90 7.76 4.55 -26.95
C THR A 90 7.52 3.98 -28.35
N SER A 91 8.58 3.74 -29.13
CA SER A 91 8.47 3.03 -30.41
C SER A 91 7.80 1.66 -30.27
N ASP A 92 8.03 0.99 -29.14
CA ASP A 92 7.63 -0.39 -28.90
C ASP A 92 6.35 -0.51 -28.06
N ASN A 93 5.91 0.58 -27.43
CA ASN A 93 4.74 0.59 -26.56
C ASN A 93 3.99 1.94 -26.62
N SER A 94 2.71 1.85 -26.96
CA SER A 94 1.77 3.00 -26.95
C SER A 94 0.61 2.82 -25.96
N TRP A 95 0.67 1.79 -25.10
CA TRP A 95 -0.41 1.39 -24.24
C TRP A 95 -0.22 1.81 -22.78
N TRP A 96 -1.33 1.96 -22.11
CA TRP A 96 -1.39 2.01 -20.64
C TRP A 96 -0.93 0.67 -20.07
N TYR A 97 -0.61 0.63 -18.77
CA TYR A 97 -0.39 -0.64 -18.09
C TYR A 97 -1.67 -1.47 -18.13
N ARG A 98 -1.62 -2.61 -18.77
CA ARG A 98 -2.76 -3.54 -18.94
C ARG A 98 -3.02 -4.37 -17.70
N GLY A 99 -2.06 -4.42 -16.79
CA GLY A 99 -2.14 -5.13 -15.51
C GLY A 99 -0.88 -4.91 -14.66
N THR A 100 -0.85 -5.53 -13.49
CA THR A 100 0.23 -5.36 -12.52
C THR A 100 1.57 -5.95 -12.99
N ALA A 101 1.56 -7.07 -13.73
CA ALA A 101 2.75 -7.63 -14.34
C ALA A 101 3.25 -6.77 -15.51
N ASP A 102 2.32 -6.24 -16.33
CA ASP A 102 2.65 -5.34 -17.44
C ASP A 102 3.28 -4.03 -16.95
N ALA A 103 2.80 -3.48 -15.82
CA ALA A 103 3.41 -2.31 -15.21
C ALA A 103 4.88 -2.55 -14.82
N ILE A 104 5.21 -3.73 -14.31
CA ILE A 104 6.59 -4.11 -14.02
C ILE A 104 7.37 -4.33 -15.32
N SER A 105 6.76 -4.98 -16.32
CA SER A 105 7.37 -5.29 -17.63
C SER A 105 7.80 -4.04 -18.37
N GLN A 106 6.95 -3.02 -18.45
CA GLN A 106 7.28 -1.75 -19.12
C GLN A 106 8.42 -0.98 -18.43
N ASN A 107 8.73 -1.30 -17.15
CA ASN A 107 9.82 -0.72 -16.38
C ASN A 107 10.97 -1.71 -16.12
N LEU A 108 11.07 -2.78 -16.90
CA LEU A 108 12.01 -3.87 -16.69
C LEU A 108 13.48 -3.43 -16.80
N SER A 109 13.77 -2.43 -17.63
CA SER A 109 15.10 -1.83 -17.76
C SER A 109 15.64 -1.30 -16.42
N TRP A 110 14.78 -0.68 -15.61
CA TRP A 110 15.15 -0.22 -14.28
C TRP A 110 15.53 -1.36 -13.34
N LEU A 111 14.80 -2.48 -13.40
CA LEU A 111 15.11 -3.70 -12.65
C LEU A 111 16.42 -4.34 -13.11
N LYS A 112 16.65 -4.43 -14.43
CA LYS A 112 17.88 -5.00 -15.03
C LYS A 112 19.12 -4.20 -14.64
N ASN A 113 19.02 -2.88 -14.60
CA ASN A 113 20.08 -1.97 -14.21
C ASN A 113 20.29 -1.85 -12.69
N SER A 114 19.49 -2.56 -11.90
CA SER A 114 19.62 -2.60 -10.44
C SER A 114 20.53 -3.75 -9.99
N HIS A 115 21.16 -3.61 -8.82
CA HIS A 115 22.12 -4.58 -8.31
C HIS A 115 21.63 -5.31 -7.05
N GLU A 116 20.53 -4.89 -6.46
CA GLU A 116 19.93 -5.49 -5.29
C GLU A 116 19.43 -6.91 -5.61
N PRO A 117 19.73 -7.92 -4.76
CA PRO A 117 19.38 -9.31 -5.06
C PRO A 117 17.90 -9.63 -4.91
N TYR A 118 17.18 -8.86 -4.09
CA TYR A 118 15.77 -9.08 -3.79
C TYR A 118 14.89 -7.89 -4.19
N VAL A 119 13.63 -8.16 -4.47
CA VAL A 119 12.58 -7.18 -4.74
C VAL A 119 11.44 -7.38 -3.75
N VAL A 120 11.03 -6.29 -3.11
CA VAL A 120 9.81 -6.21 -2.31
C VAL A 120 8.76 -5.50 -3.18
N ILE A 121 7.69 -6.19 -3.50
CA ILE A 121 6.53 -5.61 -4.21
C ILE A 121 5.44 -5.37 -3.16
N ALA A 122 4.85 -4.18 -3.14
CA ALA A 122 3.77 -3.84 -2.23
C ALA A 122 2.65 -3.08 -2.94
N SER A 123 1.41 -3.24 -2.49
CA SER A 123 0.29 -2.40 -2.92
C SER A 123 0.31 -1.05 -2.21
N GLY A 124 -0.03 0.02 -2.94
CA GLY A 124 -0.06 1.38 -2.41
C GLY A 124 -1.33 1.74 -1.63
N ASP A 125 -2.29 0.83 -1.53
CA ASP A 125 -3.58 1.00 -0.84
C ASP A 125 -3.67 0.31 0.53
N GLY A 126 -2.55 -0.25 0.99
CA GLY A 126 -2.45 -0.89 2.30
C GLY A 126 -2.05 0.08 3.42
N VAL A 127 -2.66 -0.07 4.59
CA VAL A 127 -2.34 0.64 5.82
C VAL A 127 -1.75 -0.37 6.81
N TYR A 128 -0.45 -0.32 6.99
CA TYR A 128 0.31 -1.25 7.82
C TYR A 128 1.66 -0.66 8.24
N LYS A 129 2.32 -1.33 9.17
CA LYS A 129 3.68 -1.04 9.60
C LYS A 129 4.42 -2.38 9.67
N LEU A 130 5.35 -2.58 8.74
CA LEU A 130 6.02 -3.87 8.55
C LEU A 130 7.53 -3.70 8.46
N ASP A 131 8.25 -4.54 9.20
CA ASP A 131 9.69 -4.69 9.06
C ASP A 131 10.01 -5.70 7.94
N PHE A 132 10.38 -5.19 6.78
CA PHE A 132 10.72 -6.02 5.63
C PHE A 132 12.01 -6.83 5.82
N ASN A 133 12.89 -6.45 6.76
CA ASN A 133 14.07 -7.26 7.05
C ASN A 133 13.68 -8.64 7.58
N LYS A 134 12.68 -8.70 8.47
CA LYS A 134 12.15 -9.98 8.98
C LYS A 134 11.54 -10.85 7.88
N VAL A 135 10.84 -10.22 6.93
CA VAL A 135 10.26 -10.95 5.79
C VAL A 135 11.37 -11.48 4.86
N LEU A 136 12.41 -10.69 4.63
CA LEU A 136 13.59 -11.09 3.84
C LEU A 136 14.37 -12.22 4.51
N GLU A 137 14.59 -12.15 5.83
CA GLU A 137 15.23 -13.22 6.62
C GLU A 137 14.44 -14.53 6.51
N TYR A 138 13.13 -14.46 6.66
CA TYR A 138 12.24 -15.62 6.48
C TYR A 138 12.33 -16.17 5.05
N HIS A 139 12.27 -15.30 4.03
CA HIS A 139 12.39 -15.69 2.63
C HIS A 139 13.66 -16.48 2.36
N ILE A 140 14.78 -16.04 2.93
CA ILE A 140 16.09 -16.71 2.79
C ILE A 140 16.13 -18.02 3.56
N ALA A 141 15.65 -18.02 4.82
CA ALA A 141 15.64 -19.22 5.66
C ALA A 141 14.81 -20.35 5.04
N LYS A 142 13.65 -20.03 4.47
CA LYS A 142 12.81 -20.99 3.73
C LYS A 142 13.35 -21.35 2.33
N ARG A 143 14.43 -20.71 1.88
CA ARG A 143 14.92 -20.80 0.49
C ARG A 143 13.79 -20.61 -0.51
N ALA A 144 12.86 -19.71 -0.20
CA ALA A 144 11.70 -19.47 -0.99
C ALA A 144 12.05 -18.88 -2.37
N ASP A 145 11.25 -19.20 -3.37
CA ASP A 145 11.29 -18.53 -4.67
C ASP A 145 10.43 -17.25 -4.62
N VAL A 146 9.27 -17.36 -3.94
CA VAL A 146 8.38 -16.22 -3.63
C VAL A 146 7.92 -16.34 -2.19
N THR A 147 7.89 -15.23 -1.46
CA THR A 147 7.21 -15.12 -0.16
C THR A 147 6.04 -14.15 -0.31
N VAL A 148 4.86 -14.60 0.09
CA VAL A 148 3.62 -13.81 0.13
C VAL A 148 3.37 -13.42 1.58
N VAL A 149 3.28 -12.12 1.86
CA VAL A 149 2.85 -11.67 3.19
C VAL A 149 1.34 -11.83 3.30
N CYS A 150 0.89 -12.48 4.36
CA CYS A 150 -0.51 -12.80 4.58
C CYS A 150 -0.96 -12.51 6.02
N THR A 151 -2.26 -12.43 6.22
CA THR A 151 -2.88 -12.22 7.53
C THR A 151 -4.22 -12.96 7.60
N ASP A 152 -4.75 -13.15 8.80
CA ASP A 152 -6.13 -13.60 8.94
C ASP A 152 -7.09 -12.45 8.61
N SER A 153 -8.08 -12.73 7.78
CA SER A 153 -9.13 -11.76 7.48
C SER A 153 -9.97 -11.47 8.73
N LYS A 154 -10.19 -10.20 9.01
CA LYS A 154 -11.16 -9.73 10.01
C LYS A 154 -12.56 -9.61 9.43
N GLU A 155 -12.70 -9.75 8.12
CA GLU A 155 -13.96 -9.63 7.39
C GLU A 155 -14.49 -11.02 7.06
N ALA A 156 -15.82 -11.18 7.14
CA ALA A 156 -16.49 -12.42 6.74
C ALA A 156 -16.40 -12.62 5.21
N ASP A 157 -16.37 -11.51 4.43
CA ASP A 157 -16.23 -11.54 2.98
C ASP A 157 -14.77 -11.32 2.57
N THR A 158 -14.11 -12.39 2.15
CA THR A 158 -12.75 -12.40 1.62
C THR A 158 -12.67 -12.34 0.10
N SER A 159 -13.83 -12.23 -0.60
CA SER A 159 -13.92 -12.24 -2.07
C SER A 159 -13.14 -11.11 -2.77
N ARG A 160 -12.62 -10.15 -2.02
CA ARG A 160 -11.83 -9.03 -2.54
C ARG A 160 -10.32 -9.31 -2.58
N PHE A 161 -9.89 -10.36 -1.91
CA PHE A 161 -8.47 -10.66 -1.68
C PHE A 161 -8.06 -11.96 -2.37
N GLY A 162 -6.78 -12.12 -2.56
CA GLY A 162 -6.20 -13.42 -2.81
C GLY A 162 -6.28 -14.27 -1.54
N VAL A 163 -6.90 -15.42 -1.60
CA VAL A 163 -7.07 -16.35 -0.48
C VAL A 163 -6.02 -17.44 -0.56
N LEU A 164 -5.44 -17.77 0.58
CA LEU A 164 -4.32 -18.71 0.69
C LEU A 164 -4.68 -19.88 1.61
N LYS A 165 -4.28 -21.08 1.19
CA LYS A 165 -4.21 -22.24 2.05
C LYS A 165 -2.76 -22.72 2.14
N MET A 166 -2.29 -22.88 3.36
CA MET A 166 -0.90 -23.23 3.65
C MET A 166 -0.85 -24.52 4.45
N ASN A 167 0.21 -25.31 4.24
CA ASN A 167 0.51 -26.44 5.10
C ASN A 167 1.20 -26.00 6.43
N GLU A 168 1.55 -26.96 7.26
CA GLU A 168 2.20 -26.72 8.56
C GLU A 168 3.55 -26.00 8.44
N ASP A 169 4.26 -26.16 7.32
CA ASP A 169 5.54 -25.48 7.02
C ASP A 169 5.35 -24.09 6.41
N CYS A 170 4.11 -23.59 6.34
CA CYS A 170 3.72 -22.33 5.70
C CYS A 170 3.94 -22.30 4.18
N ARG A 171 4.10 -23.44 3.51
CA ARG A 171 4.10 -23.52 2.06
C ARG A 171 2.70 -23.35 1.54
N ILE A 172 2.53 -22.50 0.53
CA ILE A 172 1.22 -22.25 -0.11
C ILE A 172 0.87 -23.44 -1.00
N GLU A 173 -0.22 -24.12 -0.69
CA GLU A 173 -0.77 -25.22 -1.45
C GLU A 173 -1.87 -24.75 -2.42
N GLU A 174 -2.72 -23.82 -1.95
CA GLU A 174 -3.76 -23.23 -2.77
C GLU A 174 -3.67 -21.71 -2.70
N PHE A 175 -3.82 -21.08 -3.85
CA PHE A 175 -3.90 -19.63 -3.99
C PHE A 175 -5.04 -19.31 -4.96
N GLU A 176 -6.06 -18.66 -4.48
CA GLU A 176 -7.24 -18.26 -5.25
C GLU A 176 -7.36 -16.74 -5.28
N GLU A 177 -7.37 -16.15 -6.47
CA GLU A 177 -7.52 -14.70 -6.60
C GLU A 177 -8.99 -14.32 -6.64
N LYS A 178 -9.45 -13.64 -5.60
CA LYS A 178 -10.82 -13.12 -5.46
C LYS A 178 -11.90 -14.18 -5.68
N PRO A 179 -11.88 -15.30 -4.93
CA PRO A 179 -12.87 -16.36 -5.09
C PRO A 179 -14.26 -15.90 -4.66
N MET A 180 -15.31 -16.42 -5.30
CA MET A 180 -16.70 -16.14 -4.90
C MET A 180 -17.04 -16.79 -3.54
N VAL A 181 -16.47 -17.95 -3.28
CA VAL A 181 -16.58 -18.67 -2.00
C VAL A 181 -15.17 -18.94 -1.52
N SER A 182 -14.88 -18.51 -0.30
CA SER A 182 -13.53 -18.63 0.25
C SER A 182 -13.31 -20.00 0.90
N SER A 183 -12.17 -20.62 0.58
CA SER A 183 -11.73 -21.88 1.18
C SER A 183 -10.93 -21.69 2.50
N SER A 184 -10.53 -20.45 2.80
CA SER A 184 -9.68 -20.12 3.96
C SER A 184 -9.91 -18.69 4.41
N ASN A 185 -9.60 -18.39 5.68
CA ASN A 185 -9.60 -17.02 6.22
C ASN A 185 -8.25 -16.31 6.05
N VAL A 186 -7.22 -16.99 5.54
CA VAL A 186 -5.91 -16.39 5.32
C VAL A 186 -5.89 -15.66 3.98
N ILE A 187 -5.61 -14.37 4.03
CA ILE A 187 -5.61 -13.50 2.84
C ILE A 187 -4.23 -12.94 2.54
N SER A 188 -3.95 -12.75 1.27
CA SER A 188 -2.77 -12.02 0.80
C SER A 188 -2.92 -10.52 1.09
N THR A 189 -1.88 -9.92 1.63
CA THR A 189 -1.82 -8.47 1.88
C THR A 189 -1.40 -7.64 0.67
N GLY A 190 -1.15 -8.29 -0.47
CA GLY A 190 -0.60 -7.63 -1.65
C GLY A 190 0.88 -7.26 -1.53
N ILE A 191 1.60 -7.95 -0.64
CA ILE A 191 3.04 -7.75 -0.41
C ILE A 191 3.78 -9.03 -0.73
N TYR A 192 4.84 -8.92 -1.53
CA TYR A 192 5.60 -10.06 -2.05
C TYR A 192 7.10 -9.81 -1.97
N VAL A 193 7.86 -10.87 -1.68
CA VAL A 193 9.33 -10.86 -1.74
C VAL A 193 9.80 -11.90 -2.75
N ILE A 194 10.66 -11.49 -3.70
CA ILE A 194 11.12 -12.33 -4.80
C ILE A 194 12.59 -12.01 -5.10
N ARG A 195 13.37 -12.98 -5.54
CA ARG A 195 14.72 -12.70 -6.07
C ARG A 195 14.63 -11.91 -7.36
N ARG A 196 15.40 -10.83 -7.50
CA ARG A 196 15.34 -9.92 -8.64
C ARG A 196 15.49 -10.64 -9.99
N ARG A 197 16.48 -11.51 -10.14
CA ARG A 197 16.68 -12.27 -11.39
C ARG A 197 15.48 -13.12 -11.74
N GLN A 198 14.90 -13.81 -10.77
CA GLN A 198 13.74 -14.65 -10.95
C GLN A 198 12.49 -13.83 -11.31
N LEU A 199 12.31 -12.65 -10.70
CA LEU A 199 11.23 -11.75 -11.09
C LEU A 199 11.36 -11.32 -12.55
N ILE A 200 12.57 -10.93 -12.99
CA ILE A 200 12.84 -10.55 -14.37
C ILE A 200 12.46 -11.67 -15.33
N GLU A 201 12.92 -12.89 -15.08
CA GLU A 201 12.61 -14.07 -15.91
C GLU A 201 11.10 -14.35 -16.02
N MET A 202 10.38 -14.28 -14.88
CA MET A 202 8.94 -14.50 -14.85
C MET A 202 8.16 -13.41 -15.58
N ILE A 203 8.57 -12.16 -15.45
CA ILE A 203 7.95 -11.01 -16.12
C ILE A 203 8.19 -11.06 -17.64
N GLU A 204 9.42 -11.33 -18.08
CA GLU A 204 9.74 -11.45 -19.51
C GLU A 204 8.92 -12.55 -20.17
N ARG A 205 8.84 -13.71 -19.52
CA ARG A 205 8.03 -14.82 -20.03
C ARG A 205 6.54 -14.49 -20.06
N SER A 206 6.03 -13.84 -19.02
CA SER A 206 4.63 -13.41 -18.96
C SER A 206 4.29 -12.42 -20.07
N ALA A 207 5.19 -11.48 -20.36
CA ALA A 207 5.03 -10.51 -21.44
C ALA A 207 5.03 -11.16 -22.84
N GLN A 208 5.89 -12.16 -23.07
CA GLN A 208 5.92 -12.92 -24.33
C GLN A 208 4.65 -13.73 -24.58
N GLU A 209 3.92 -14.08 -23.52
CA GLU A 209 2.69 -14.87 -23.57
C GLU A 209 1.43 -13.97 -23.47
N ASP A 210 1.54 -12.65 -23.61
CA ASP A 210 0.44 -11.68 -23.45
C ASP A 210 -0.33 -11.80 -22.14
N ARG A 211 0.40 -11.99 -21.03
CA ARG A 211 -0.14 -12.13 -19.69
C ARG A 211 0.26 -10.95 -18.84
N TYR A 212 -0.68 -10.32 -18.17
CA TYR A 212 -0.52 -8.99 -17.60
C TYR A 212 -0.78 -8.89 -16.10
N ASP A 213 -1.38 -9.92 -15.48
CA ASP A 213 -1.70 -9.91 -14.06
C ASP A 213 -0.62 -10.63 -13.23
N PHE A 214 -0.07 -9.95 -12.24
CA PHE A 214 1.01 -10.50 -11.42
C PHE A 214 0.55 -11.68 -10.55
N VAL A 215 -0.66 -11.62 -10.00
CA VAL A 215 -1.17 -12.69 -9.13
C VAL A 215 -1.61 -13.89 -9.95
N LYS A 216 -2.49 -13.69 -10.92
CA LYS A 216 -3.06 -14.77 -11.75
C LYS A 216 -2.02 -15.42 -12.64
N ASP A 217 -1.27 -14.60 -13.36
CA ASP A 217 -0.39 -15.07 -14.43
C ASP A 217 1.00 -15.46 -13.95
N ILE A 218 1.40 -15.01 -12.76
CA ILE A 218 2.70 -15.37 -12.19
C ILE A 218 2.53 -16.23 -10.94
N LEU A 219 1.93 -15.72 -9.87
CA LEU A 219 1.91 -16.42 -8.60
C LEU A 219 1.10 -17.73 -8.66
N ILE A 220 -0.14 -17.66 -9.12
CA ILE A 220 -1.02 -18.85 -9.20
C ILE A 220 -0.50 -19.85 -10.21
N ARG A 221 -0.06 -19.39 -11.37
CA ARG A 221 0.45 -20.25 -12.44
C ARG A 221 1.70 -21.03 -12.02
N TYR A 222 2.62 -20.37 -11.31
CA TYR A 222 3.88 -20.99 -10.91
C TYR A 222 3.82 -21.67 -9.54
N LYS A 223 2.67 -21.70 -8.84
CA LYS A 223 2.56 -22.21 -7.47
C LYS A 223 3.09 -23.65 -7.30
N ASN A 224 2.89 -24.51 -8.27
CA ASN A 224 3.35 -25.91 -8.24
C ASN A 224 4.82 -26.08 -8.71
N LEU A 225 5.34 -25.13 -9.45
CA LEU A 225 6.71 -25.15 -10.01
C LEU A 225 7.72 -24.42 -9.15
N LYS A 226 7.26 -23.53 -8.26
CA LYS A 226 8.07 -22.67 -7.42
C LYS A 226 7.76 -22.93 -5.95
N ARG A 227 8.74 -22.64 -5.10
CA ARG A 227 8.58 -22.70 -3.64
C ARG A 227 7.99 -21.39 -3.16
N ILE A 228 6.68 -21.35 -3.04
CA ILE A 228 5.94 -20.18 -2.58
C ILE A 228 5.53 -20.39 -1.12
N TYR A 229 5.95 -19.48 -0.25
CA TYR A 229 5.68 -19.54 1.20
C TYR A 229 4.88 -18.33 1.66
N GLY A 230 4.00 -18.54 2.63
CA GLY A 230 3.29 -17.47 3.32
C GLY A 230 4.07 -16.98 4.54
N TYR A 231 4.22 -15.68 4.67
CA TYR A 231 4.70 -15.03 5.90
C TYR A 231 3.51 -14.38 6.60
N LYS A 232 3.05 -14.99 7.68
CA LYS A 232 1.85 -14.52 8.39
C LYS A 232 2.20 -13.41 9.36
N ILE A 233 1.52 -12.28 9.24
CA ILE A 233 1.63 -11.15 10.16
C ILE A 233 0.43 -11.13 11.11
N ASN A 234 0.71 -10.81 12.38
CA ASN A 234 -0.31 -10.65 13.44
C ASN A 234 -0.46 -9.18 13.85
N THR A 235 0.20 -8.26 13.15
CA THR A 235 0.13 -6.82 13.39
C THR A 235 -1.05 -6.20 12.63
N TYR A 236 -1.33 -4.93 12.92
CA TYR A 236 -2.39 -4.23 12.20
C TYR A 236 -2.12 -4.19 10.69
N TRP A 237 -3.10 -4.62 9.94
CA TRP A 237 -3.17 -4.46 8.49
C TRP A 237 -4.60 -4.13 8.08
N SER A 238 -4.76 -3.18 7.16
CA SER A 238 -6.02 -2.85 6.53
C SER A 238 -5.78 -2.44 5.07
N ASN A 239 -6.81 -2.55 4.25
CA ASN A 239 -6.80 -2.13 2.85
C ASN A 239 -7.94 -1.14 2.63
N ILE A 240 -7.66 -0.03 1.96
CA ILE A 240 -8.63 1.05 1.71
C ILE A 240 -9.27 0.96 0.32
N ALA A 241 -9.41 -0.22 -0.24
CA ALA A 241 -9.89 -0.42 -1.61
C ALA A 241 -11.43 -0.27 -1.79
N THR A 242 -12.19 -0.04 -0.74
CA THR A 242 -13.65 0.23 -0.79
C THR A 242 -14.01 1.40 0.12
N VAL A 243 -15.14 2.06 -0.14
CA VAL A 243 -15.65 3.15 0.72
C VAL A 243 -15.79 2.69 2.17
N ASP A 244 -16.34 1.51 2.40
CA ASP A 244 -16.53 0.95 3.73
C ASP A 244 -15.20 0.63 4.44
N SER A 245 -14.26 -0.04 3.75
CA SER A 245 -12.92 -0.30 4.33
C SER A 245 -12.14 0.99 4.57
N TYR A 246 -12.28 1.99 3.70
CA TYR A 246 -11.69 3.31 3.88
C TYR A 246 -12.24 4.02 5.12
N TYR A 247 -13.57 4.01 5.30
CA TYR A 247 -14.22 4.56 6.47
C TYR A 247 -13.75 3.84 7.75
N ARG A 248 -13.85 2.52 7.80
CA ARG A 248 -13.43 1.72 8.97
C ARG A 248 -11.96 1.95 9.32
N THR A 249 -11.08 1.94 8.33
CA THR A 249 -9.65 2.18 8.55
C THR A 249 -9.39 3.56 9.18
N ASN A 250 -10.05 4.62 8.73
CA ASN A 250 -9.92 5.93 9.32
C ASN A 250 -10.48 5.99 10.76
N MET A 251 -11.64 5.36 10.99
CA MET A 251 -12.25 5.31 12.32
C MET A 251 -11.41 4.49 13.32
N ASP A 252 -10.66 3.48 12.85
CA ASP A 252 -9.74 2.73 13.71
C ASP A 252 -8.67 3.63 14.35
N PHE A 253 -8.27 4.71 13.69
CA PHE A 253 -7.31 5.66 14.28
C PHE A 253 -7.89 6.51 15.43
N LEU A 254 -9.18 6.45 15.70
CA LEU A 254 -9.76 7.00 16.94
C LEU A 254 -9.44 6.14 18.17
N LYS A 255 -9.06 4.86 17.99
CA LYS A 255 -8.67 3.95 19.04
C LYS A 255 -7.25 4.27 19.51
N PRO A 256 -7.03 4.46 20.83
CA PRO A 256 -5.70 4.79 21.38
C PRO A 256 -4.61 3.80 21.00
N GLU A 257 -4.93 2.49 21.04
CA GLU A 257 -3.98 1.42 20.75
C GLU A 257 -3.51 1.42 19.28
N VAL A 258 -4.38 1.79 18.34
CA VAL A 258 -4.01 1.92 16.92
C VAL A 258 -3.11 3.13 16.71
N ARG A 259 -3.43 4.26 17.33
CA ARG A 259 -2.57 5.47 17.26
C ARG A 259 -1.21 5.23 17.89
N ASP A 260 -1.18 4.59 19.06
CA ASP A 260 0.09 4.26 19.73
C ASP A 260 0.95 3.35 18.84
N TYR A 261 0.36 2.29 18.27
CA TYR A 261 1.08 1.40 17.37
C TYR A 261 1.72 2.11 16.19
N PHE A 262 0.99 3.02 15.52
CA PHE A 262 1.51 3.69 14.33
C PHE A 262 2.40 4.88 14.64
N PHE A 263 2.07 5.68 15.65
CA PHE A 263 2.67 7.00 15.88
C PHE A 263 3.42 7.13 17.21
N GLY A 264 3.06 6.33 18.22
CA GLY A 264 3.74 6.32 19.52
C GLY A 264 4.98 5.40 19.53
N GLN A 265 4.93 4.27 18.83
CA GLN A 265 6.00 3.29 18.83
C GLN A 265 6.97 3.51 17.66
N TYR A 266 8.28 3.40 17.96
CA TYR A 266 9.31 3.42 16.92
C TYR A 266 9.37 2.06 16.17
N PRO A 267 9.66 2.06 14.85
CA PRO A 267 9.86 3.20 13.98
C PRO A 267 8.54 3.89 13.61
N GLY A 268 8.58 5.19 13.32
CA GLY A 268 7.41 5.99 12.97
C GLY A 268 6.95 5.84 11.51
N ILE A 269 5.81 6.42 11.21
CA ILE A 269 5.31 6.62 9.85
C ILE A 269 5.62 8.04 9.43
N TYR A 270 6.17 8.21 8.23
CA TYR A 270 6.57 9.49 7.67
C TYR A 270 5.61 9.91 6.56
N SER A 271 5.42 11.20 6.39
CA SER A 271 4.61 11.77 5.31
C SER A 271 5.16 13.14 4.91
N LYS A 272 4.74 13.61 3.75
CA LYS A 272 5.00 14.99 3.33
C LYS A 272 4.34 15.96 4.30
N ILE A 273 5.15 16.84 4.90
CA ILE A 273 4.66 17.88 5.79
C ILE A 273 4.20 19.06 4.94
N ASP A 274 2.98 19.54 5.20
CA ASP A 274 2.48 20.80 4.65
C ASP A 274 2.60 21.88 5.74
N ASP A 275 3.10 23.07 5.39
CA ASP A 275 3.20 24.22 6.28
C ASP A 275 1.81 24.83 6.46
N LEU A 276 1.02 24.23 7.34
CA LEU A 276 -0.31 24.67 7.70
C LEU A 276 -0.35 25.13 9.16
N PRO A 277 -1.18 26.15 9.48
CA PRO A 277 -1.38 26.55 10.85
C PRO A 277 -2.01 25.41 11.66
N PRO A 278 -1.84 25.39 12.99
CA PRO A 278 -2.57 24.48 13.86
C PRO A 278 -4.08 24.60 13.67
N ALA A 279 -4.80 23.56 14.07
CA ALA A 279 -6.27 23.62 14.08
C ALA A 279 -6.73 24.67 15.11
N LYS A 280 -7.72 25.49 14.71
CA LYS A 280 -8.32 26.52 15.56
C LYS A 280 -9.69 26.10 16.05
N TYR A 281 -9.89 26.19 17.35
CA TYR A 281 -11.17 25.91 18.03
C TYR A 281 -11.73 27.22 18.55
N ASN A 282 -12.87 27.66 18.04
CA ASN A 282 -13.52 28.90 18.45
C ASN A 282 -14.43 28.70 19.68
N PRO A 283 -14.72 29.75 20.46
CA PRO A 283 -15.58 29.67 21.62
C PRO A 283 -16.95 29.05 21.27
N GLY A 284 -17.42 28.12 22.12
CA GLY A 284 -18.69 27.43 21.92
C GLY A 284 -18.63 26.16 21.07
N CYS A 285 -17.49 25.85 20.44
CA CYS A 285 -17.33 24.55 19.75
C CYS A 285 -17.16 23.40 20.75
N THR A 286 -17.55 22.22 20.31
CA THR A 286 -17.36 20.97 21.08
C THR A 286 -16.72 19.91 20.22
N VAL A 287 -15.60 19.34 20.68
CA VAL A 287 -14.91 18.24 19.97
C VAL A 287 -14.75 17.07 20.92
N LYS A 288 -15.32 15.91 20.56
CA LYS A 288 -15.26 14.68 21.35
C LYS A 288 -14.78 13.51 20.48
N ASN A 289 -13.86 12.70 21.02
CA ASN A 289 -13.31 11.51 20.38
C ASN A 289 -13.06 11.68 18.88
N SER A 290 -12.35 12.74 18.48
CA SER A 290 -12.15 13.08 17.07
C SER A 290 -10.71 13.46 16.78
N LEU A 291 -10.26 13.18 15.55
CA LEU A 291 -8.98 13.65 15.03
C LEU A 291 -9.23 14.88 14.16
N VAL A 292 -8.54 15.96 14.44
CA VAL A 292 -8.66 17.23 13.70
C VAL A 292 -7.29 17.62 13.20
N SER A 293 -7.12 17.66 11.88
CA SER A 293 -5.83 17.94 11.24
C SER A 293 -5.53 19.43 11.14
N SER A 294 -4.29 19.76 10.80
CA SER A 294 -3.78 21.14 10.66
C SER A 294 -4.60 21.96 9.66
N GLY A 295 -4.75 23.26 9.93
CA GLY A 295 -5.48 24.20 9.10
C GLY A 295 -7.01 24.13 9.25
N CYS A 296 -7.55 23.29 10.15
CA CYS A 296 -8.98 23.24 10.42
C CYS A 296 -9.43 24.40 11.29
N ILE A 297 -10.67 24.85 11.08
CA ILE A 297 -11.34 25.86 11.92
C ILE A 297 -12.69 25.28 12.36
N ILE A 298 -12.87 25.17 13.67
CA ILE A 298 -14.04 24.51 14.26
C ILE A 298 -14.87 25.52 15.04
N ASN A 299 -16.11 25.76 14.60
CA ASN A 299 -17.08 26.60 15.30
C ASN A 299 -18.27 25.78 15.83
N GLY A 300 -18.48 24.56 15.27
CA GLY A 300 -19.61 23.71 15.61
C GLY A 300 -19.24 22.53 16.50
N GLN A 301 -19.99 21.45 16.39
CA GLN A 301 -19.80 20.23 17.16
C GLN A 301 -19.22 19.11 16.27
N VAL A 302 -18.17 18.42 16.77
CA VAL A 302 -17.55 17.29 16.10
C VAL A 302 -17.44 16.15 17.09
N GLU A 303 -17.99 15.01 16.75
CA GLU A 303 -18.02 13.83 17.61
C GLU A 303 -17.69 12.58 16.82
N ASN A 304 -16.78 11.74 17.36
CA ASN A 304 -16.39 10.45 16.78
C ASN A 304 -16.08 10.56 15.28
N SER A 305 -15.21 11.49 14.89
CA SER A 305 -14.97 11.83 13.48
C SER A 305 -13.48 12.10 13.20
N VAL A 306 -13.08 11.97 11.93
CA VAL A 306 -11.73 12.29 11.46
C VAL A 306 -11.81 13.40 10.43
N LEU A 307 -11.35 14.60 10.77
CA LEU A 307 -11.32 15.75 9.89
C LEU A 307 -9.91 15.88 9.27
N PHE A 308 -9.87 15.87 7.94
CA PHE A 308 -8.63 16.08 7.19
C PHE A 308 -8.23 17.56 7.17
N LYS A 309 -7.10 17.85 6.52
CA LYS A 309 -6.51 19.20 6.49
C LYS A 309 -7.46 20.25 5.90
N LYS A 310 -7.47 21.46 6.49
CA LYS A 310 -8.18 22.65 5.99
C LYS A 310 -9.72 22.52 5.98
N VAL A 311 -10.29 21.72 6.87
CA VAL A 311 -11.76 21.62 7.01
C VAL A 311 -12.26 22.79 7.85
N TYR A 312 -13.35 23.42 7.39
CA TYR A 312 -14.08 24.45 8.11
C TYR A 312 -15.42 23.88 8.59
N VAL A 313 -15.66 23.88 9.89
CA VAL A 313 -16.94 23.50 10.50
C VAL A 313 -17.62 24.77 10.98
N GLY A 314 -18.73 25.13 10.35
CA GLY A 314 -19.49 26.36 10.63
C GLY A 314 -20.22 26.34 11.97
N ASN A 315 -20.77 27.51 12.36
CA ASN A 315 -21.63 27.62 13.51
C ASN A 315 -22.86 26.73 13.35
N ASN A 316 -23.34 26.12 14.42
CA ASN A 316 -24.49 25.22 14.46
C ASN A 316 -24.37 23.97 13.59
N CYS A 317 -23.19 23.69 13.00
CA CYS A 317 -22.93 22.42 12.31
C CYS A 317 -22.67 21.32 13.34
N VAL A 318 -23.20 20.13 13.06
CA VAL A 318 -22.97 18.92 13.85
C VAL A 318 -22.41 17.83 12.93
N ILE A 319 -21.19 17.39 13.21
CA ILE A 319 -20.51 16.30 12.49
C ILE A 319 -20.37 15.13 13.45
N LYS A 320 -20.93 13.98 13.08
CA LYS A 320 -20.85 12.76 13.87
C LYS A 320 -20.50 11.54 13.00
N ASN A 321 -19.68 10.63 13.54
CA ASN A 321 -19.33 9.36 12.90
C ASN A 321 -18.92 9.54 11.43
N SER A 322 -18.08 10.52 11.15
CA SER A 322 -17.77 10.97 9.78
C SER A 322 -16.27 11.05 9.52
N ILE A 323 -15.87 10.94 8.26
CA ILE A 323 -14.51 11.18 7.80
C ILE A 323 -14.52 12.19 6.64
#